data_adecc39f47c4932f20df8fc21e7bcc8a
#
_entry.id   adecc39f47c4932f20df8fc21e7bcc8a
#
_cell.length_a   1.000
_cell.length_b   1.000
_cell.length_c   1.000
_cell.angle_alpha   90.00
_cell.angle_beta   90.00
_cell.angle_gamma   90.00
#
_symmetry.space_group_name_H-M   'P 1'
#
loop_
_entity.id
_entity.type
_entity.pdbx_description
1 polymer ?
#
loop_
_entity_poly.entity_id
_entity_poly.type
_entity_poly.pdbx_seq_one_letter_code
_entity_poly.pdbx_strand_id
1 'polypeptide(L)'
;MSRKKEYEEKEKHGTAQFPVGLHKLEYPADTDVMFYVHWHQEFEFLVLTEGKVLFTIEDRKYVMNPGDIVFINSNYLHMAKNICGGVCSFYAIDFSYHVLNEDIHSIFSKKFIRPILNDKYVFPEFMPVSEDEDK
;
A
#
# COMPACT_ATOMS: atom_id res chain seq x y z
N MET A 1 -21.79 -3.63 1.29
CA MET A 1 -21.22 -3.13 2.44
C MET A 1 -20.69 -4.19 3.26
N SER A 2 -21.50 -5.12 3.58
CA SER A 2 -21.07 -6.21 4.42
C SER A 2 -19.92 -6.97 3.81
N ARG A 3 -19.94 -7.19 2.51
CA ARG A 3 -18.89 -7.95 1.84
C ARG A 3 -17.49 -7.31 2.00
N LYS A 4 -17.40 -6.01 1.85
CA LYS A 4 -16.13 -5.33 2.02
C LYS A 4 -15.70 -5.33 3.48
N LYS A 5 -16.66 -5.29 4.39
CA LYS A 5 -16.38 -5.30 5.81
C LYS A 5 -15.73 -6.60 6.28
N GLU A 6 -16.03 -7.71 5.59
CA GLU A 6 -15.44 -8.99 5.95
C GLU A 6 -13.94 -9.04 5.73
N TYR A 7 -13.42 -8.19 4.87
CA TYR A 7 -12.00 -8.18 4.57
C TYR A 7 -11.25 -7.06 5.27
N GLU A 8 -11.88 -6.44 6.25
CA GLU A 8 -11.20 -5.38 6.98
C GLU A 8 -10.10 -5.94 7.87
N GLU A 9 -8.89 -5.41 7.72
CA GLU A 9 -7.81 -5.77 8.59
C GLU A 9 -7.97 -4.96 9.87
N LYS A 10 -8.08 -5.63 10.99
CA LYS A 10 -8.32 -4.97 12.28
C LYS A 10 -7.06 -4.49 12.96
N GLU A 11 -5.92 -5.01 12.56
CA GLU A 11 -4.67 -4.62 13.16
C GLU A 11 -4.31 -3.20 12.76
N LYS A 12 -3.97 -2.38 13.71
CA LYS A 12 -3.55 -1.01 13.44
C LYS A 12 -2.03 -0.93 13.46
N HIS A 13 -1.51 -0.16 12.54
CA HIS A 13 -0.08 0.03 12.43
C HIS A 13 0.32 1.36 13.08
N GLY A 14 1.40 1.35 13.84
CA GLY A 14 1.84 2.53 14.57
C GLY A 14 1.05 2.72 15.87
N THR A 15 1.22 3.84 16.50
CA THR A 15 0.55 4.16 17.75
C THR A 15 -0.25 5.45 17.62
N ALA A 16 -1.04 5.76 18.63
CA ALA A 16 -1.79 7.01 18.65
C ALA A 16 -0.87 8.22 18.59
N GLN A 17 0.34 8.10 19.17
CA GLN A 17 1.31 9.18 19.16
C GLN A 17 2.17 9.19 17.91
N PHE A 18 2.30 8.04 17.26
CA PHE A 18 3.09 7.93 16.05
C PHE A 18 2.35 7.00 15.10
N PRO A 19 1.33 7.50 14.44
CA PRO A 19 0.47 6.65 13.60
C PRO A 19 1.07 6.35 12.22
N VAL A 20 2.35 6.01 12.17
CA VAL A 20 3.04 5.57 10.97
C VAL A 20 3.73 4.27 11.30
N GLY A 21 3.50 3.26 10.50
CA GLY A 21 4.16 1.98 10.64
C GLY A 21 5.11 1.74 9.49
N LEU A 22 6.32 1.28 9.78
CA LEU A 22 7.28 0.86 8.78
C LEU A 22 7.58 -0.60 9.01
N HIS A 23 7.36 -1.41 7.99
CA HIS A 23 7.51 -2.85 8.11
C HIS A 23 8.38 -3.40 7.01
N LYS A 24 9.17 -4.40 7.34
CA LYS A 24 9.84 -5.21 6.34
C LYS A 24 9.09 -6.53 6.28
N LEU A 25 8.59 -6.88 5.11
CA LEU A 25 7.83 -8.10 4.91
C LEU A 25 8.65 -9.04 4.03
N GLU A 26 8.90 -10.26 4.53
CA GLU A 26 9.65 -11.26 3.80
C GLU A 26 8.84 -12.52 3.69
N TYR A 27 8.78 -13.07 2.50
CA TYR A 27 8.03 -14.30 2.23
C TYR A 27 8.97 -15.33 1.61
N PRO A 28 9.05 -16.53 2.19
CA PRO A 28 9.97 -17.55 1.68
C PRO A 28 9.60 -17.99 0.28
N ALA A 29 10.56 -18.60 -0.40
CA ALA A 29 10.32 -19.20 -1.71
C ALA A 29 9.14 -20.16 -1.64
N ASP A 30 8.42 -20.26 -2.74
CA ASP A 30 7.25 -21.11 -2.87
C ASP A 30 6.03 -20.67 -2.07
N THR A 31 6.04 -19.49 -1.48
CA THR A 31 4.83 -18.89 -0.93
C THR A 31 3.98 -18.41 -2.10
N ASP A 32 2.83 -19.02 -2.31
CA ASP A 32 1.99 -18.67 -3.46
C ASP A 32 1.27 -17.34 -3.22
N VAL A 33 0.39 -17.31 -2.26
CA VAL A 33 -0.31 -16.07 -1.90
C VAL A 33 0.37 -15.48 -0.68
N MET A 34 0.94 -14.28 -0.84
CA MET A 34 1.66 -13.67 0.26
C MET A 34 0.71 -13.07 1.26
N PHE A 35 -0.34 -12.44 0.79
CA PHE A 35 -1.45 -12.06 1.64
C PHE A 35 -2.73 -12.09 0.81
N TYR A 36 -3.79 -12.51 1.49
CA TYR A 36 -5.09 -12.65 0.86
C TYR A 36 -5.78 -11.30 0.79
N VAL A 37 -6.83 -11.20 0.01
CA VAL A 37 -7.52 -9.94 -0.18
C VAL A 37 -8.02 -9.39 1.16
N HIS A 38 -7.70 -8.12 1.43
CA HIS A 38 -8.09 -7.43 2.64
C HIS A 38 -8.12 -5.91 2.38
N TRP A 39 -8.60 -5.16 3.35
CA TRP A 39 -8.55 -3.71 3.30
C TRP A 39 -8.37 -3.15 4.70
N HIS A 40 -7.88 -1.92 4.78
CA HIS A 40 -7.72 -1.21 6.03
C HIS A 40 -7.90 0.29 5.79
N GLN A 41 -8.09 1.03 6.87
CA GLN A 41 -8.32 2.46 6.76
C GLN A 41 -7.05 3.24 6.46
N GLU A 42 -5.92 2.67 6.75
CA GLU A 42 -4.64 3.34 6.54
C GLU A 42 -4.27 3.37 5.07
N PHE A 43 -3.52 4.38 4.67
CA PHE A 43 -2.85 4.40 3.38
C PHE A 43 -1.61 3.54 3.46
N GLU A 44 -1.19 3.00 2.35
CA GLU A 44 0.01 2.17 2.34
C GLU A 44 0.84 2.38 1.10
N PHE A 45 2.17 2.50 1.27
CA PHE A 45 3.10 2.38 0.17
C PHE A 45 3.85 1.08 0.34
N LEU A 46 3.97 0.31 -0.74
CA LEU A 46 4.72 -0.93 -0.74
C LEU A 46 5.78 -0.85 -1.84
N VAL A 47 7.03 -1.11 -1.47
CA VAL A 47 8.14 -1.17 -2.41
C VAL A 47 8.61 -2.61 -2.46
N LEU A 48 8.59 -3.21 -3.64
CA LEU A 48 9.12 -4.56 -3.79
C LEU A 48 10.64 -4.46 -3.85
N THR A 49 11.33 -5.19 -3.00
CA THR A 49 12.77 -5.19 -2.98
C THR A 49 13.38 -6.46 -3.57
N GLU A 50 12.63 -7.54 -3.57
CA GLU A 50 13.09 -8.82 -4.09
C GLU A 50 11.92 -9.62 -4.61
N GLY A 51 12.11 -10.33 -5.71
CA GLY A 51 11.09 -11.23 -6.26
C GLY A 51 10.30 -10.61 -7.38
N LYS A 52 9.18 -11.25 -7.71
CA LYS A 52 8.25 -10.76 -8.73
C LYS A 52 6.85 -11.10 -8.27
N VAL A 53 5.98 -10.13 -8.28
CA VAL A 53 4.69 -10.23 -7.63
C VAL A 53 3.58 -9.73 -8.53
N LEU A 54 2.44 -10.42 -8.50
CA LEU A 54 1.21 -9.90 -9.08
C LEU A 54 0.44 -9.23 -7.95
N PHE A 55 0.30 -7.92 -8.01
CA PHE A 55 -0.39 -7.14 -6.99
C PHE A 55 -1.74 -6.71 -7.53
N THR A 56 -2.78 -6.95 -6.77
CA THR A 56 -4.13 -6.59 -7.16
C THR A 56 -4.68 -5.55 -6.21
N ILE A 57 -5.15 -4.43 -6.75
CA ILE A 57 -5.81 -3.37 -5.99
C ILE A 57 -7.19 -3.20 -6.58
N GLU A 58 -8.21 -3.51 -5.82
CA GLU A 58 -9.60 -3.60 -6.28
C GLU A 58 -9.66 -4.60 -7.45
N ASP A 59 -9.96 -4.16 -8.65
CA ASP A 59 -9.99 -5.04 -9.82
C ASP A 59 -8.80 -4.81 -10.76
N ARG A 60 -7.82 -4.03 -10.33
CA ARG A 60 -6.66 -3.68 -11.16
C ARG A 60 -5.45 -4.51 -10.75
N LYS A 61 -4.73 -4.99 -11.74
CA LYS A 61 -3.59 -5.89 -11.51
C LYS A 61 -2.31 -5.28 -12.03
N TYR A 62 -1.27 -5.43 -11.24
CA TYR A 62 0.05 -4.89 -11.59
C TYR A 62 1.11 -5.95 -11.35
N VAL A 63 2.01 -6.11 -12.31
CA VAL A 63 3.18 -6.98 -12.14
C VAL A 63 4.29 -6.11 -11.58
N MET A 64 4.76 -6.43 -10.38
CA MET A 64 5.81 -5.67 -9.72
C MET A 64 7.15 -6.36 -9.85
N ASN A 65 8.15 -5.59 -10.20
CA ASN A 65 9.56 -6.01 -10.19
C ASN A 65 10.29 -5.23 -9.09
N PRO A 66 11.48 -5.66 -8.66
CA PRO A 66 12.21 -4.93 -7.61
C PRO A 66 12.40 -3.45 -7.97
N GLY A 67 12.10 -2.60 -7.03
CA GLY A 67 12.13 -1.16 -7.19
C GLY A 67 10.77 -0.53 -7.49
N ASP A 68 9.80 -1.33 -7.91
CA ASP A 68 8.46 -0.83 -8.21
C ASP A 68 7.71 -0.55 -6.91
N ILE A 69 6.85 0.45 -6.96
CA ILE A 69 6.08 0.90 -5.79
C ILE A 69 4.60 0.86 -6.13
N VAL A 70 3.79 0.40 -5.20
CA VAL A 70 2.35 0.56 -5.28
C VAL A 70 1.88 1.44 -4.12
N PHE A 71 0.87 2.24 -4.39
CA PHE A 71 0.19 3.02 -3.37
C PHE A 71 -1.23 2.49 -3.23
N ILE A 72 -1.60 2.15 -2.01
CA ILE A 72 -2.93 1.64 -1.72
C ILE A 72 -3.69 2.69 -0.94
N ASN A 73 -4.73 3.21 -1.55
CA ASN A 73 -5.56 4.22 -0.92
C ASN A 73 -6.35 3.61 0.24
N SER A 74 -6.83 4.47 1.12
CA SER A 74 -7.63 4.05 2.27
C SER A 74 -8.83 3.23 1.80
N ASN A 75 -9.07 2.12 2.47
CA ASN A 75 -10.22 1.23 2.24
C ASN A 75 -10.23 0.46 0.92
N TYR A 76 -9.15 0.47 0.17
CA TYR A 76 -9.10 -0.30 -1.08
C TYR A 76 -8.73 -1.75 -0.78
N LEU A 77 -9.42 -2.67 -1.42
CA LEU A 77 -9.10 -4.09 -1.32
C LEU A 77 -7.81 -4.37 -2.08
N HIS A 78 -6.93 -5.13 -1.49
CA HIS A 78 -5.67 -5.47 -2.15
C HIS A 78 -5.18 -6.86 -1.74
N MET A 79 -4.37 -7.45 -2.61
CA MET A 79 -3.74 -8.74 -2.36
C MET A 79 -2.45 -8.86 -3.17
N ALA A 80 -1.59 -9.76 -2.80
CA ALA A 80 -0.34 -10.02 -3.51
C ALA A 80 -0.09 -11.50 -3.68
N LYS A 81 0.36 -11.86 -4.87
CA LYS A 81 0.65 -13.24 -5.23
C LYS A 81 2.06 -13.34 -5.78
N ASN A 82 2.80 -14.34 -5.33
CA ASN A 82 4.14 -14.61 -5.82
C ASN A 82 4.06 -15.24 -7.20
N ILE A 83 4.71 -14.65 -8.18
CA ILE A 83 4.71 -15.20 -9.55
C ILE A 83 6.11 -15.58 -10.02
N CYS A 84 7.09 -15.60 -9.12
CA CYS A 84 8.44 -16.04 -9.50
C CYS A 84 8.85 -17.34 -8.82
N GLY A 85 8.13 -17.76 -7.80
CA GLY A 85 8.50 -18.96 -7.06
C GLY A 85 9.65 -18.77 -6.08
N GLY A 86 10.34 -17.65 -6.13
CA GLY A 86 11.45 -17.34 -5.25
C GLY A 86 11.01 -16.55 -4.02
N VAL A 87 12.00 -16.05 -3.28
CA VAL A 87 11.74 -15.19 -2.13
C VAL A 87 11.19 -13.86 -2.61
N CYS A 88 10.22 -13.33 -1.91
CA CYS A 88 9.68 -12.01 -2.19
C CYS A 88 9.78 -11.16 -0.94
N SER A 89 10.22 -9.92 -1.09
CA SER A 89 10.37 -9.02 0.05
C SER A 89 9.86 -7.63 -0.29
N PHE A 90 9.24 -6.98 0.70
CA PHE A 90 8.74 -5.63 0.54
C PHE A 90 9.19 -4.78 1.71
N TYR A 91 9.23 -3.49 1.50
CA TYR A 91 9.09 -2.51 2.58
C TYR A 91 7.70 -1.92 2.47
N ALA A 92 7.01 -1.80 3.58
CA ALA A 92 5.67 -1.24 3.65
C ALA A 92 5.66 -0.05 4.60
N ILE A 93 5.02 1.03 4.18
CA ILE A 93 4.82 2.20 5.01
C ILE A 93 3.32 2.43 5.11
N ASP A 94 2.79 2.27 6.31
CA ASP A 94 1.37 2.46 6.59
C ASP A 94 1.17 3.72 7.41
N PHE A 95 0.18 4.52 7.07
CA PHE A 95 -0.11 5.72 7.84
C PHE A 95 -1.57 6.08 7.73
N SER A 96 -2.10 6.67 8.80
CA SER A 96 -3.46 7.15 8.76
C SER A 96 -3.46 8.62 8.32
N TYR A 97 -4.59 9.09 7.81
CA TYR A 97 -4.68 10.48 7.42
C TYR A 97 -4.50 11.42 8.62
N HIS A 98 -4.68 10.91 9.83
CA HIS A 98 -4.46 11.72 11.02
C HIS A 98 -3.03 12.23 11.12
N VAL A 99 -2.07 11.46 10.61
CA VAL A 99 -0.69 11.88 10.61
C VAL A 99 -0.54 13.15 9.80
N LEU A 100 -1.27 13.20 8.70
CA LEU A 100 -1.16 14.33 7.79
C LEU A 100 -2.12 15.45 8.14
N ASN A 101 -3.09 15.17 9.01
CA ASN A 101 -4.12 16.15 9.32
C ASN A 101 -3.95 16.79 10.67
N GLU A 102 -3.09 16.22 11.51
CA GLU A 102 -3.12 16.57 12.86
C GLU A 102 -2.75 17.97 13.18
N ASP A 103 -1.71 18.48 12.81
CA ASP A 103 -1.36 19.79 13.14
C ASP A 103 -1.75 20.74 12.13
N ILE A 104 -2.60 20.33 11.25
CA ILE A 104 -2.65 21.11 10.24
C ILE A 104 -3.85 21.32 9.86
N HIS A 105 -4.67 21.29 10.46
CA HIS A 105 -5.84 21.66 10.11
C HIS A 105 -5.76 22.54 9.06
N SER A 106 -4.87 22.76 8.66
CA SER A 106 -4.60 23.85 7.93
C SER A 106 -4.92 23.67 6.50
N ILE A 107 -4.45 24.59 5.77
CA ILE A 107 -4.49 24.65 4.33
C ILE A 107 -3.98 23.38 3.71
N PHE A 108 -2.94 22.78 4.30
CA PHE A 108 -2.38 21.52 3.79
C PHE A 108 -3.43 20.42 3.80
N SER A 109 -4.12 20.24 4.90
CA SER A 109 -5.15 19.23 5.02
C SER A 109 -6.27 19.44 3.99
N LYS A 110 -6.77 20.65 3.87
CA LYS A 110 -7.84 20.95 2.94
C LYS A 110 -7.41 20.80 1.50
N LYS A 111 -6.18 21.25 1.21
CA LYS A 111 -5.74 21.31 -0.17
C LYS A 111 -5.23 19.99 -0.71
N PHE A 112 -4.62 19.19 0.11
CA PHE A 112 -3.97 17.96 -0.34
C PHE A 112 -4.61 16.69 0.22
N ILE A 113 -4.96 16.67 1.48
CA ILE A 113 -5.43 15.44 2.10
C ILE A 113 -6.89 15.14 1.82
N ARG A 114 -7.75 16.11 1.99
CA ARG A 114 -9.17 15.91 1.74
C ARG A 114 -9.49 15.51 0.31
N PRO A 115 -8.86 16.13 -0.70
CA PRO A 115 -9.10 15.68 -2.06
C PRO A 115 -8.71 14.22 -2.32
N ILE A 116 -7.65 13.73 -1.64
CA ILE A 116 -7.25 12.34 -1.75
C ILE A 116 -8.31 11.45 -1.10
N LEU A 117 -8.79 11.83 0.08
CA LEU A 117 -9.82 11.07 0.78
C LEU A 117 -11.13 11.06 0.02
N ASN A 118 -11.42 12.13 -0.72
CA ASN A 118 -12.64 12.24 -1.49
C ASN A 118 -12.49 11.79 -2.94
N ASP A 119 -11.39 11.14 -3.24
CA ASP A 119 -11.08 10.61 -4.58
C ASP A 119 -10.99 11.68 -5.67
N LYS A 120 -10.79 12.94 -5.31
CA LYS A 120 -10.60 13.97 -6.31
C LYS A 120 -9.20 13.91 -6.90
N TYR A 121 -8.21 13.59 -6.06
CA TYR A 121 -6.85 13.38 -6.49
C TYR A 121 -6.40 12.09 -5.87
N VAL A 122 -5.76 11.25 -6.64
CA VAL A 122 -5.18 10.01 -6.12
C VAL A 122 -3.74 9.96 -6.54
N PHE A 123 -2.90 9.37 -5.73
CA PHE A 123 -1.56 9.07 -6.14
C PHE A 123 -1.63 7.98 -7.20
N PRO A 124 -0.68 7.91 -8.11
CA PRO A 124 -0.63 6.78 -9.02
C PRO A 124 -0.55 5.50 -8.21
N GLU A 125 -1.38 4.52 -8.54
CA GLU A 125 -1.35 3.26 -7.82
C GLU A 125 -0.08 2.48 -8.07
N PHE A 126 0.49 2.62 -9.26
CA PHE A 126 1.67 1.86 -9.63
C PHE A 126 2.72 2.82 -10.18
N MET A 127 3.89 2.77 -9.58
CA MET A 127 5.02 3.58 -9.96
C MET A 127 6.19 2.65 -10.29
N PRO A 128 6.36 2.29 -11.56
CA PRO A 128 7.47 1.41 -11.93
C PRO A 128 8.80 2.16 -11.85
N VAL A 129 9.84 1.42 -11.57
CA VAL A 129 11.17 2.01 -11.55
C VAL A 129 11.51 2.39 -12.98
N SER A 130 12.07 3.58 -13.16
CA SER A 130 12.39 4.05 -14.50
C SER A 130 13.80 3.69 -14.87
N GLU A 131 13.98 3.05 -16.03
CA GLU A 131 15.30 2.71 -16.50
C GLU A 131 16.10 3.94 -16.89
N ASP A 132 15.43 5.04 -17.18
CA ASP A 132 16.09 6.25 -17.61
C ASP A 132 16.75 7.00 -16.46
N GLU A 133 16.36 6.70 -15.23
CA GLU A 133 16.92 7.37 -14.07
C GLU A 133 18.36 7.00 -13.81
N ASP A 134 18.82 5.91 -14.37
CA ASP A 134 20.17 5.45 -14.13
C ASP A 134 21.15 6.02 -15.14
N LYS A 135 20.75 6.89 -15.97
CA LYS A 135 21.61 7.44 -17.01
C LYS A 135 22.15 8.84 -16.73
#